data_7335083dee145a6463144ae6690d1b11
#
_entry.id   7335083dee145a6463144ae6690d1b11
#
_cell.length_a   1.000
_cell.length_b   1.000
_cell.length_c   1.000
_cell.angle_alpha   90.00
_cell.angle_beta   90.00
_cell.angle_gamma   90.00
#
_symmetry.space_group_name_H-M   'P 1'
#
loop_
_entity.id
_entity.type
_entity.pdbx_description
1 polymer ?
#
loop_
_entity_poly.entity_id
_entity_poly.type
_entity_poly.pdbx_seq_one_letter_code
_entity_poly.pdbx_strand_id
1 'polypeptide(L)'
;LERLKASGAQQTASQPLLVPEVVTVTPGQIALLEEALPLLDGLGLELEIFGRDAVALKAMPACLPHIPAREIVSDLADQLQDGNLSRSLTERKEKILASLACRAAVKARSALSPEEVAALCRDLEATPFNTTCPHGRPVSVRFSLSEIERMFKRK
;
A
#
# COMPACT_ATOMS: atom_id res chain seq x y z
N LEU A 1 -1.30 6.37 -3.19
CA LEU A 1 0.14 6.60 -3.04
C LEU A 1 0.43 8.07 -2.77
N GLU A 2 -0.07 9.02 -3.56
CA GLU A 2 0.22 10.45 -3.39
C GLU A 2 -0.19 10.99 -2.01
N ARG A 3 -1.34 10.56 -1.46
CA ARG A 3 -1.74 10.88 -0.08
C ARG A 3 -0.72 10.38 0.94
N LEU A 4 -0.19 9.17 0.77
CA LEU A 4 0.85 8.60 1.62
C LEU A 4 2.18 9.33 1.48
N LYS A 5 2.57 9.72 0.26
CA LYS A 5 3.78 10.51 0.02
C LYS A 5 3.69 11.91 0.64
N ALA A 6 2.55 12.58 0.48
CA ALA A 6 2.30 13.89 1.07
C ALA A 6 2.35 13.86 2.61
N SER A 7 1.80 12.80 3.22
CA SER A 7 1.91 12.58 4.67
C SER A 7 3.33 12.23 5.11
N GLY A 8 4.11 11.58 4.27
CA GLY A 8 5.46 11.12 4.59
C GLY A 8 6.55 12.20 4.55
N ALA A 9 6.24 13.42 4.12
CA ALA A 9 7.11 14.59 4.27
C ALA A 9 7.05 15.19 5.70
N GLN A 10 5.94 14.92 6.41
CA GLN A 10 5.74 15.10 7.85
C GLN A 10 5.47 13.71 8.42
N GLN A 11 5.76 13.47 9.69
CA GLN A 11 5.47 12.20 10.36
C GLN A 11 4.05 11.75 10.03
N THR A 12 3.90 10.59 9.38
CA THR A 12 2.59 10.11 8.92
C THR A 12 1.69 9.88 10.12
N ALA A 13 0.52 10.50 10.15
CA ALA A 13 -0.44 10.30 11.22
C ALA A 13 -0.76 8.81 11.36
N SER A 14 -0.53 8.28 12.54
CA SER A 14 -0.76 6.87 12.88
C SER A 14 -2.10 6.73 13.58
N GLN A 15 -2.82 5.66 13.28
CA GLN A 15 -4.06 5.28 13.95
C GLN A 15 -3.82 3.98 14.72
N PRO A 16 -3.89 4.02 16.07
CA PRO A 16 -3.79 2.83 16.89
C PRO A 16 -4.92 1.84 16.59
N LEU A 17 -4.59 0.55 16.58
CA LEU A 17 -5.58 -0.51 16.56
C LEU A 17 -6.20 -0.66 17.94
N LEU A 18 -7.49 -0.97 18.01
CA LEU A 18 -8.19 -1.24 19.28
C LEU A 18 -7.56 -2.43 20.02
N VAL A 19 -7.13 -3.43 19.27
CA VAL A 19 -6.38 -4.59 19.77
C VAL A 19 -5.22 -4.82 18.83
N PRO A 20 -3.98 -4.93 19.34
CA PRO A 20 -2.84 -5.29 18.53
C PRO A 20 -3.04 -6.64 17.84
N GLU A 21 -2.72 -6.70 16.56
CA GLU A 21 -2.80 -7.95 15.79
C GLU A 21 -1.43 -8.63 15.75
N VAL A 22 -1.37 -9.86 16.29
CA VAL A 22 -0.14 -10.66 16.30
C VAL A 22 -0.04 -11.52 15.06
N VAL A 23 1.11 -11.45 14.40
CA VAL A 23 1.42 -12.20 13.18
C VAL A 23 2.66 -13.05 13.39
N THR A 24 2.56 -14.34 13.11
CA THR A 24 3.71 -15.26 13.16
C THR A 24 4.59 -15.04 11.94
N VAL A 25 5.89 -14.95 12.16
CA VAL A 25 6.93 -14.74 11.15
C VAL A 25 8.12 -15.65 11.43
N THR A 26 9.00 -15.83 10.47
CA THR A 26 10.24 -16.61 10.68
C THR A 26 11.28 -15.79 11.45
N PRO A 27 12.23 -16.44 12.14
CA PRO A 27 13.31 -15.73 12.83
C PRO A 27 14.15 -14.82 11.91
N GLY A 28 14.34 -15.23 10.66
CA GLY A 28 15.02 -14.38 9.65
C GLY A 28 14.24 -13.13 9.31
N GLN A 29 12.90 -13.22 9.22
CA GLN A 29 12.04 -12.07 8.99
C GLN A 29 12.01 -11.12 10.18
N ILE A 30 12.08 -11.65 11.43
CA ILE A 30 12.16 -10.82 12.63
C ILE A 30 13.37 -9.89 12.57
N ALA A 31 14.56 -10.41 12.28
CA ALA A 31 15.78 -9.61 12.22
C ALA A 31 15.67 -8.47 11.18
N LEU A 32 15.06 -8.76 10.02
CA LEU A 32 14.82 -7.75 8.98
C LEU A 32 13.80 -6.69 9.40
N LEU A 33 12.73 -7.12 10.05
CA LEU A 33 11.69 -6.20 10.53
C LEU A 33 12.20 -5.34 11.67
N GLU A 34 13.00 -5.90 12.59
CA GLU A 34 13.63 -5.18 13.69
C GLU A 34 14.54 -4.05 13.19
N GLU A 35 15.37 -4.32 12.18
CA GLU A 35 16.20 -3.30 11.52
C GLU A 35 15.36 -2.20 10.87
N ALA A 36 14.18 -2.56 10.36
CA ALA A 36 13.30 -1.64 9.68
C ALA A 36 12.35 -0.85 10.58
N LEU A 37 12.23 -1.18 11.89
CA LEU A 37 11.28 -0.52 12.80
C LEU A 37 11.31 1.00 12.76
N PRO A 38 12.49 1.68 12.79
CA PRO A 38 12.52 3.14 12.75
C PRO A 38 11.96 3.72 11.44
N LEU A 39 12.15 3.00 10.33
CA LEU A 39 11.61 3.39 9.03
C LEU A 39 10.08 3.22 9.00
N LEU A 40 9.58 2.11 9.54
CA LEU A 40 8.17 1.77 9.58
C LEU A 40 7.38 2.72 10.48
N ASP A 41 7.94 3.06 11.64
CA ASP A 41 7.37 4.06 12.56
C ASP A 41 7.23 5.43 11.88
N GLY A 42 8.25 5.88 11.16
CA GLY A 42 8.18 7.11 10.35
C GLY A 42 7.11 7.08 9.24
N LEU A 43 6.63 5.90 8.86
CA LEU A 43 5.53 5.69 7.93
C LEU A 43 4.16 5.53 8.61
N GLY A 44 4.10 5.62 9.93
CA GLY A 44 2.88 5.43 10.73
C GLY A 44 2.50 3.97 10.95
N LEU A 45 3.44 3.04 10.72
CA LEU A 45 3.30 1.61 11.03
C LEU A 45 4.03 1.30 12.33
N GLU A 46 3.29 1.10 13.41
CA GLU A 46 3.87 0.73 14.70
C GLU A 46 3.87 -0.79 14.87
N LEU A 47 5.06 -1.39 14.81
CA LEU A 47 5.29 -2.80 15.01
C LEU A 47 6.11 -3.03 16.27
N GLU A 48 5.78 -4.08 16.99
CA GLU A 48 6.56 -4.55 18.15
C GLU A 48 6.95 -6.02 17.94
N ILE A 49 8.20 -6.35 18.23
CA ILE A 49 8.65 -7.73 18.23
C ILE A 49 8.03 -8.44 19.42
N PHE A 50 7.34 -9.53 19.18
CA PHE A 50 6.64 -10.32 20.18
C PHE A 50 7.20 -11.76 20.23
N GLY A 51 8.15 -11.98 21.11
CA GLY A 51 8.82 -13.28 21.21
C GLY A 51 9.87 -13.51 20.11
N ARG A 52 10.02 -14.80 19.69
CA ARG A 52 11.05 -15.22 18.73
C ARG A 52 10.55 -15.43 17.32
N ASP A 53 9.25 -15.48 17.16
CA ASP A 53 8.57 -15.90 15.91
C ASP A 53 7.28 -15.11 15.63
N ALA A 54 7.11 -13.95 16.27
CA ALA A 54 5.93 -13.13 16.06
C ALA A 54 6.23 -11.63 16.14
N VAL A 55 5.39 -10.85 15.46
CA VAL A 55 5.34 -9.39 15.57
C VAL A 55 3.90 -8.96 15.83
N ALA A 56 3.73 -7.90 16.61
CA ALA A 56 2.44 -7.28 16.88
C ALA A 56 2.34 -5.96 16.08
N LEU A 57 1.33 -5.82 15.24
CA LEU A 57 0.96 -4.54 14.64
C LEU A 57 0.05 -3.79 15.62
N LYS A 58 0.50 -2.63 16.09
CA LYS A 58 -0.20 -1.78 17.07
C LYS A 58 -0.92 -0.61 16.43
N ALA A 59 -0.33 -0.06 15.36
CA ALA A 59 -0.91 1.07 14.65
C ALA A 59 -0.57 1.03 13.16
N MET A 60 -1.40 1.70 12.38
CA MET A 60 -1.25 1.81 10.91
C MET A 60 -1.51 3.26 10.46
N PRO A 61 -1.05 3.66 9.25
CA PRO A 61 -1.32 4.98 8.72
C PRO A 61 -2.82 5.30 8.70
N ALA A 62 -3.22 6.41 9.30
CA ALA A 62 -4.63 6.80 9.44
C ALA A 62 -5.35 7.03 8.09
N CYS A 63 -4.60 7.27 7.02
CA CYS A 63 -5.16 7.44 5.67
C CYS A 63 -5.45 6.12 4.94
N LEU A 64 -5.09 4.97 5.53
CA LEU A 64 -5.35 3.67 4.95
C LEU A 64 -6.65 3.07 5.50
N PRO A 65 -7.44 2.36 4.67
CA PRO A 65 -8.50 1.51 5.16
C PRO A 65 -7.90 0.37 6.00
N HIS A 66 -8.72 -0.27 6.82
CA HIS A 66 -8.27 -1.44 7.56
C HIS A 66 -7.79 -2.55 6.61
N ILE A 67 -6.53 -2.91 6.76
CA ILE A 67 -5.88 -4.02 6.06
C ILE A 67 -5.46 -5.03 7.12
N PRO A 68 -5.73 -6.34 6.96
CA PRO A 68 -5.29 -7.34 7.92
C PRO A 68 -3.79 -7.27 8.17
N ALA A 69 -3.37 -7.27 9.45
CA ALA A 69 -1.97 -7.16 9.83
C ALA A 69 -1.09 -8.22 9.15
N ARG A 70 -1.62 -9.43 9.00
CA ARG A 70 -0.92 -10.52 8.31
C ARG A 70 -0.51 -10.15 6.89
N GLU A 71 -1.37 -9.47 6.15
CA GLU A 71 -1.06 -9.04 4.78
C GLU A 71 0.02 -7.97 4.77
N ILE A 72 -0.03 -7.02 5.71
CA ILE A 72 0.96 -5.95 5.83
C ILE A 72 2.33 -6.55 6.20
N VAL A 73 2.38 -7.36 7.25
CA VAL A 73 3.62 -7.92 7.77
C VAL A 73 4.28 -8.87 6.77
N SER A 74 3.48 -9.72 6.09
CA SER A 74 4.00 -10.61 5.04
C SER A 74 4.66 -9.82 3.91
N ASP A 75 3.99 -8.79 3.39
CA ASP A 75 4.53 -7.96 2.31
C ASP A 75 5.79 -7.21 2.72
N LEU A 76 5.82 -6.69 3.94
CA LEU A 76 7.00 -6.01 4.47
C LEU A 76 8.19 -6.99 4.56
N ALA A 77 7.95 -8.19 5.09
CA ALA A 77 8.98 -9.20 5.20
C ALA A 77 9.51 -9.62 3.83
N ASP A 78 8.64 -9.85 2.84
CA ASP A 78 9.02 -10.21 1.48
C ASP A 78 9.86 -9.10 0.82
N GLN A 79 9.44 -7.83 0.96
CA GLN A 79 10.18 -6.71 0.40
C GLN A 79 11.56 -6.51 1.06
N LEU A 80 11.68 -6.79 2.34
CA LEU A 80 12.95 -6.70 3.07
C LEU A 80 13.89 -7.86 2.69
N GLN A 81 13.35 -9.05 2.41
CA GLN A 81 14.12 -10.22 1.95
C GLN A 81 14.69 -10.06 0.55
N ASP A 82 14.00 -9.39 -0.37
CA ASP A 82 14.40 -9.23 -1.78
C ASP A 82 15.72 -8.45 -2.01
N GLY A 83 16.58 -8.42 -1.01
CA GLY A 83 17.98 -7.95 -1.11
C GLY A 83 18.12 -6.44 -1.29
N ASN A 84 17.15 -5.67 -0.92
CA ASN A 84 17.16 -4.21 -1.02
C ASN A 84 18.06 -3.50 0.01
N LEU A 85 18.96 -4.21 0.66
CA LEU A 85 19.97 -3.65 1.59
C LEU A 85 20.90 -2.61 0.92
N SER A 86 21.05 -2.66 -0.41
CA SER A 86 21.87 -1.72 -1.17
C SER A 86 21.14 -0.46 -1.65
N ARG A 87 19.84 -0.33 -1.38
CA ARG A 87 19.05 0.84 -1.78
C ARG A 87 19.05 1.92 -0.72
N SER A 88 18.91 3.17 -1.16
CA SER A 88 18.77 4.30 -0.26
C SER A 88 17.52 4.16 0.63
N LEU A 89 17.52 4.78 1.81
CA LEU A 89 16.35 4.82 2.71
C LEU A 89 15.11 5.37 2.00
N THR A 90 15.29 6.34 1.11
CA THR A 90 14.22 6.93 0.30
C THR A 90 13.57 5.90 -0.62
N GLU A 91 14.37 5.09 -1.32
CA GLU A 91 13.85 4.05 -2.20
C GLU A 91 13.13 2.93 -1.45
N ARG A 92 13.63 2.55 -0.27
CA ARG A 92 12.95 1.59 0.62
C ARG A 92 11.59 2.12 1.06
N LYS A 93 11.56 3.39 1.51
CA LYS A 93 10.34 4.08 1.91
C LYS A 93 9.31 4.12 0.79
N GLU A 94 9.71 4.50 -0.41
CA GLU A 94 8.82 4.56 -1.57
C GLU A 94 8.23 3.20 -1.94
N LYS A 95 9.02 2.14 -1.88
CA LYS A 95 8.52 0.78 -2.14
C LYS A 95 7.49 0.32 -1.13
N ILE A 96 7.76 0.54 0.16
CA ILE A 96 6.80 0.20 1.23
C ILE A 96 5.51 0.99 1.03
N LEU A 97 5.60 2.30 0.78
CA LEU A 97 4.42 3.12 0.50
C LEU A 97 3.64 2.66 -0.74
N ALA A 98 4.34 2.25 -1.80
CA ALA A 98 3.72 1.72 -3.01
C ALA A 98 2.97 0.41 -2.74
N SER A 99 3.53 -0.50 -1.96
CA SER A 99 2.87 -1.74 -1.57
C SER A 99 1.63 -1.49 -0.73
N LEU A 100 1.74 -0.66 0.31
CA LEU A 100 0.61 -0.28 1.15
C LEU A 100 -0.52 0.36 0.32
N ALA A 101 -0.17 1.27 -0.61
CA ALA A 101 -1.14 1.90 -1.50
C ALA A 101 -1.85 0.88 -2.40
N CYS A 102 -1.12 -0.10 -2.93
CA CYS A 102 -1.72 -1.16 -3.76
C CYS A 102 -2.64 -2.09 -2.96
N ARG A 103 -2.32 -2.36 -1.70
CA ARG A 103 -3.18 -3.14 -0.80
C ARG A 103 -4.45 -2.40 -0.45
N ALA A 104 -4.34 -1.09 -0.19
CA ALA A 104 -5.45 -0.21 0.12
C ALA A 104 -6.33 0.15 -1.09
N ALA A 105 -5.86 -0.12 -2.31
CA ALA A 105 -6.61 0.23 -3.51
C ALA A 105 -7.89 -0.60 -3.65
N VAL A 106 -8.92 0.03 -4.19
CA VAL A 106 -10.16 -0.64 -4.59
C VAL A 106 -9.82 -1.73 -5.61
N LYS A 107 -10.21 -2.95 -5.33
CA LYS A 107 -9.93 -4.12 -6.16
C LYS A 107 -11.10 -4.41 -7.11
N ALA A 108 -10.81 -5.10 -8.20
CA ALA A 108 -11.85 -5.66 -9.05
C ALA A 108 -12.84 -6.50 -8.20
N ARG A 109 -14.13 -6.37 -8.47
CA ARG A 109 -15.24 -6.98 -7.74
C ARG A 109 -15.62 -6.30 -6.39
N SER A 110 -14.99 -5.19 -6.02
CA SER A 110 -15.56 -4.36 -4.94
C SER A 110 -16.89 -3.77 -5.40
N ALA A 111 -17.94 -3.98 -4.61
CA ALA A 111 -19.22 -3.33 -4.86
C ALA A 111 -19.09 -1.85 -4.47
N LEU A 112 -19.16 -0.96 -5.46
CA LEU A 112 -19.13 0.47 -5.25
C LEU A 112 -20.48 1.07 -5.63
N SER A 113 -20.95 2.04 -4.85
CA SER A 113 -22.10 2.85 -5.24
C SER A 113 -21.74 3.79 -6.40
N PRO A 114 -22.72 4.31 -7.15
CA PRO A 114 -22.47 5.30 -8.21
C PRO A 114 -21.71 6.55 -7.68
N GLU A 115 -22.00 6.96 -6.47
CA GLU A 115 -21.37 8.11 -5.80
C GLU A 115 -19.89 7.82 -5.49
N GLU A 116 -19.57 6.62 -5.02
CA GLU A 116 -18.18 6.16 -4.78
C GLU A 116 -17.40 6.05 -6.08
N VAL A 117 -18.01 5.53 -7.14
CA VAL A 117 -17.40 5.50 -8.48
C VAL A 117 -17.10 6.91 -8.98
N ALA A 118 -18.05 7.84 -8.85
CA ALA A 118 -17.85 9.22 -9.27
C ALA A 118 -16.76 9.92 -8.45
N ALA A 119 -16.68 9.63 -7.14
CA ALA A 119 -15.63 10.16 -6.26
C ALA A 119 -14.25 9.60 -6.68
N LEU A 120 -14.16 8.30 -6.93
CA LEU A 120 -12.94 7.64 -7.38
C LEU A 120 -12.43 8.23 -8.71
N CYS A 121 -13.32 8.48 -9.67
CA CYS A 121 -12.96 9.10 -10.94
C CYS A 121 -12.43 10.53 -10.73
N ARG A 122 -13.10 11.35 -9.92
CA ARG A 122 -12.61 12.69 -9.60
C ARG A 122 -11.24 12.68 -8.91
N ASP A 123 -11.05 11.80 -7.93
CA ASP A 123 -9.77 11.65 -7.24
C ASP A 123 -8.66 11.21 -8.20
N LEU A 124 -8.98 10.32 -9.15
CA LEU A 124 -8.04 9.88 -10.17
C LEU A 124 -7.66 11.02 -11.12
N GLU A 125 -8.62 11.79 -11.60
CA GLU A 125 -8.37 12.95 -12.48
C GLU A 125 -7.53 14.04 -11.79
N ALA A 126 -7.75 14.26 -10.49
CA ALA A 126 -6.99 15.22 -9.69
C ALA A 126 -5.58 14.73 -9.32
N THR A 127 -5.27 13.44 -9.50
CA THR A 127 -3.99 12.86 -9.10
C THR A 127 -2.95 13.03 -10.22
N PRO A 128 -1.77 13.64 -9.94
CA PRO A 128 -0.67 13.69 -10.88
C PRO A 128 -0.20 12.28 -11.27
N PHE A 129 0.28 12.10 -12.50
CA PHE A 129 0.81 10.82 -12.99
C PHE A 129 -0.17 9.63 -12.85
N ASN A 130 -1.45 9.89 -13.08
CA ASN A 130 -2.55 8.94 -12.90
C ASN A 130 -2.67 7.84 -13.97
N THR A 131 -1.72 7.73 -14.89
CA THR A 131 -1.80 6.79 -16.03
C THR A 131 -1.34 5.38 -15.68
N THR A 132 -0.38 5.26 -14.77
CA THR A 132 0.21 3.99 -14.36
C THR A 132 0.36 3.90 -12.84
N CYS A 133 0.19 2.70 -12.29
CA CYS A 133 0.48 2.44 -10.88
C CYS A 133 2.01 2.33 -10.66
N PRO A 134 2.49 2.37 -9.41
CA PRO A 134 3.92 2.22 -9.10
C PRO A 134 4.57 0.92 -9.61
N HIS A 135 3.77 -0.09 -9.92
CA HIS A 135 4.21 -1.37 -10.49
C HIS A 135 4.13 -1.41 -12.03
N GLY A 136 3.91 -0.26 -12.70
CA GLY A 136 3.87 -0.12 -14.15
C GLY A 136 2.57 -0.58 -14.82
N ARG A 137 1.54 -0.96 -14.06
CA ARG A 137 0.24 -1.37 -14.62
C ARG A 137 -0.58 -0.13 -14.99
N PRO A 138 -1.27 -0.10 -16.16
CA PRO A 138 -2.15 1.01 -16.49
C PRO A 138 -3.30 1.09 -15.47
N VAL A 139 -3.58 2.30 -14.98
CA VAL A 139 -4.69 2.59 -14.05
C VAL A 139 -5.97 2.83 -14.82
N SER A 140 -5.86 3.42 -16.02
CA SER A 140 -6.98 3.66 -16.92
C SER A 140 -6.59 3.37 -18.36
N VAL A 141 -7.56 2.89 -19.14
CA VAL A 141 -7.42 2.69 -20.58
C VAL A 141 -8.55 3.48 -21.26
N ARG A 142 -8.19 4.24 -22.27
CA ARG A 142 -9.16 5.04 -23.04
C ARG A 142 -9.49 4.35 -24.36
N PHE A 143 -10.76 4.19 -24.65
CA PHE A 143 -11.26 3.71 -25.91
C PHE A 143 -12.10 4.81 -26.57
N SER A 144 -11.87 5.06 -27.86
CA SER A 144 -12.75 5.89 -28.65
C SER A 144 -14.06 5.13 -28.99
N LEU A 145 -15.12 5.86 -29.26
CA LEU A 145 -16.40 5.24 -29.67
C LEU A 145 -16.22 4.30 -30.87
N SER A 146 -15.42 4.72 -31.86
CA SER A 146 -15.13 3.92 -33.06
C SER A 146 -14.38 2.62 -32.75
N GLU A 147 -13.50 2.60 -31.73
CA GLU A 147 -12.84 1.39 -31.29
C GLU A 147 -13.84 0.45 -30.62
N ILE A 148 -14.72 0.98 -29.78
CA ILE A 148 -15.79 0.19 -29.15
C ILE A 148 -16.71 -0.40 -30.19
N GLU A 149 -17.20 0.40 -31.15
CA GLU A 149 -18.07 -0.05 -32.27
C GLU A 149 -17.40 -1.19 -33.07
N ARG A 150 -16.09 -1.07 -33.33
CA ARG A 150 -15.31 -2.10 -34.02
C ARG A 150 -15.20 -3.39 -33.20
N MET A 151 -15.03 -3.32 -31.91
CA MET A 151 -15.01 -4.50 -31.03
C MET A 151 -16.34 -5.27 -31.10
N PHE A 152 -17.44 -4.56 -31.23
CA PHE A 152 -18.78 -5.15 -31.36
C PHE A 152 -19.19 -5.43 -32.83
N LYS A 153 -18.26 -5.28 -33.78
CA LYS A 153 -18.52 -5.48 -35.24
C LYS A 153 -19.72 -4.68 -35.77
N ARG A 154 -19.93 -3.48 -35.23
CA ARG A 154 -21.06 -2.62 -35.64
C ARG A 154 -20.73 -1.65 -36.80
N LYS A 155 -19.47 -1.58 -37.18
CA LYS A 155 -18.96 -0.92 -38.43
C LYS A 155 -17.69 -1.61 -38.89
#